data_b69860335adf2e8253ae08afa550b60a
#
_entry.id   b69860335adf2e8253ae08afa550b60a
#
_cell.length_a   1.000
_cell.length_b   1.000
_cell.length_c   1.000
_cell.angle_alpha   90.00
_cell.angle_beta   90.00
_cell.angle_gamma   90.00
#
_symmetry.space_group_name_H-M   'P 1'
#
loop_
_entity.id
_entity.type
_entity.pdbx_description
1 polymer ?
#
loop_
_entity_poly.entity_id
_entity_poly.type
_entity_poly.pdbx_seq_one_letter_code
_entity_poly.pdbx_strand_id
1 'polypeptide(L)'
;MKLTSLRLTTLAMGLAVSGLATAQNYVVDRYQDDHEKGSLRWAIEQANAKPTEASEISIQAVGKAPYVIKVNSPLPAIKAPVKIVGMQWEKTGEFIAVDGSNYIKGTGVEACPGAVKGQFGTNVRTTTLPGFVLRDVNNVSIQGLEIRHFCIGVLMNRASNNLIQHNRILNNYGGAGVMVTGDDGQGNSTATTTNNNKIIDNYFQDNGDGLELTRGAAFNLVANNQFISTSVNPEPSQGIEILWGNDNAVVGNKFENYSDGLQINWGKRNYIAYNELTGNSNGFNLTGDGNIFDSNKVHGNRIGVAIRSEKDSNAHIKLTKNQIWDNGKDIKRCEAGGSCVPNQRLGAIIFDIPGLEHAHFVGSRGHGVTIEPEKLQKTCKNANDKDCNAQPNQNIQPPVLTIAKGQVTAEVKGQPNQRYQVEFFGNTTANATEAEFYLGSTVAVTNAQGVAKTTFTFTDKNIASVTATATNASGATSELSVAGHSK
;
A
#
# COMPACT_ATOMS: atom_id res chain seq x y z
N MET A 1 7.30 78.62 13.03
CA MET A 1 6.95 77.16 12.91
C MET A 1 6.30 77.00 11.54
N LYS A 2 7.08 76.49 10.56
CA LYS A 2 6.59 76.29 9.19
C LYS A 2 6.15 74.84 9.03
N LEU A 3 4.86 74.62 8.68
CA LEU A 3 4.34 73.32 8.32
C LEU A 3 4.74 73.02 6.88
N THR A 4 5.51 71.96 6.68
CA THR A 4 5.84 71.38 5.37
C THR A 4 4.78 70.37 4.99
N SER A 5 4.12 70.62 3.87
CA SER A 5 3.11 69.72 3.27
C SER A 5 3.75 68.47 2.68
N LEU A 6 3.31 67.33 3.15
CA LEU A 6 3.69 65.95 2.59
C LEU A 6 2.78 65.72 1.38
N ARG A 7 3.37 65.67 0.18
CA ARG A 7 2.66 65.22 -1.04
C ARG A 7 2.56 63.72 -1.09
N LEU A 8 1.35 63.18 -1.01
CA LEU A 8 1.04 61.76 -1.27
C LEU A 8 1.10 61.52 -2.79
N THR A 9 2.10 60.79 -3.25
CA THR A 9 2.12 60.25 -4.61
C THR A 9 1.29 58.98 -4.63
N THR A 10 0.15 59.02 -5.30
CA THR A 10 -0.70 57.87 -5.58
C THR A 10 0.01 56.97 -6.59
N LEU A 11 0.49 55.79 -6.12
CA LEU A 11 0.99 54.72 -6.95
C LEU A 11 -0.20 53.95 -7.54
N ALA A 12 -0.51 54.15 -8.81
CA ALA A 12 -1.52 53.38 -9.51
C ALA A 12 -0.94 51.97 -9.74
N MET A 13 -1.31 51.01 -8.90
CA MET A 13 -1.12 49.58 -9.21
C MET A 13 -2.06 49.20 -10.36
N GLY A 14 -1.49 49.04 -11.52
CA GLY A 14 -2.18 48.41 -12.63
C GLY A 14 -2.50 46.95 -12.25
N LEU A 15 -3.76 46.66 -11.99
CA LEU A 15 -4.29 45.30 -11.95
C LEU A 15 -4.11 44.71 -13.37
N ALA A 16 -3.06 43.93 -13.57
CA ALA A 16 -3.01 42.99 -14.69
C ALA A 16 -4.14 41.98 -14.47
N VAL A 17 -5.24 42.16 -15.16
CA VAL A 17 -6.27 41.15 -15.32
C VAL A 17 -5.60 40.03 -16.10
N SER A 18 -5.01 39.08 -15.39
CA SER A 18 -4.67 37.77 -15.99
C SER A 18 -5.99 37.16 -16.47
N GLY A 19 -6.23 37.26 -17.78
CA GLY A 19 -7.36 36.57 -18.39
C GLY A 19 -7.37 35.15 -17.93
N LEU A 20 -8.44 34.71 -17.26
CA LEU A 20 -8.72 33.32 -16.99
C LEU A 20 -8.79 32.66 -18.36
N ALA A 21 -7.72 31.99 -18.78
CA ALA A 21 -7.75 31.13 -19.96
C ALA A 21 -8.85 30.11 -19.69
N THR A 22 -9.93 30.17 -20.45
CA THR A 22 -11.00 29.17 -20.39
C THR A 22 -10.39 27.86 -20.81
N ALA A 23 -10.38 26.86 -19.91
CA ALA A 23 -9.89 25.53 -20.23
C ALA A 23 -10.58 25.01 -21.49
N GLN A 24 -9.81 24.47 -22.44
CA GLN A 24 -10.36 23.84 -23.64
C GLN A 24 -11.16 22.62 -23.23
N ASN A 25 -12.40 22.49 -23.73
CA ASN A 25 -13.25 21.34 -23.43
C ASN A 25 -13.37 20.45 -24.69
N TYR A 26 -12.95 19.20 -24.57
CA TYR A 26 -13.07 18.17 -25.59
C TYR A 26 -14.14 17.17 -25.16
N VAL A 27 -15.24 17.12 -25.90
CA VAL A 27 -16.34 16.23 -25.60
C VAL A 27 -16.13 14.90 -26.33
N VAL A 28 -16.20 13.81 -25.57
CA VAL A 28 -16.23 12.44 -26.09
C VAL A 28 -17.69 11.98 -26.10
N ASP A 29 -18.27 11.95 -27.28
CA ASP A 29 -19.67 11.62 -27.55
C ASP A 29 -19.86 10.43 -28.51
N ARG A 30 -18.75 9.71 -28.77
CA ARG A 30 -18.71 8.46 -29.53
C ARG A 30 -17.68 7.50 -28.98
N TYR A 31 -17.95 6.20 -29.08
CA TYR A 31 -17.15 5.17 -28.44
C TYR A 31 -16.25 4.37 -29.38
N GLN A 32 -16.19 4.75 -30.64
CA GLN A 32 -15.21 4.20 -31.59
C GLN A 32 -13.80 4.65 -31.20
N ASP A 33 -12.85 3.71 -31.21
CA ASP A 33 -11.43 3.99 -30.96
C ASP A 33 -10.72 4.33 -32.28
N ASP A 34 -10.86 5.58 -32.68
CA ASP A 34 -10.27 6.15 -33.89
C ASP A 34 -9.78 7.59 -33.65
N HIS A 35 -9.32 8.28 -34.69
CA HIS A 35 -8.81 9.66 -34.62
C HIS A 35 -9.87 10.73 -34.93
N GLU A 36 -11.11 10.31 -35.11
CA GLU A 36 -12.18 11.22 -35.49
C GLU A 36 -12.68 12.01 -34.29
N LYS A 37 -13.12 13.25 -34.56
CA LYS A 37 -13.69 14.13 -33.53
C LYS A 37 -14.77 13.43 -32.73
N GLY A 38 -14.69 13.56 -31.39
CA GLY A 38 -15.61 12.96 -30.43
C GLY A 38 -15.18 11.60 -29.91
N SER A 39 -14.10 11.00 -30.42
CA SER A 39 -13.50 9.80 -29.82
C SER A 39 -12.56 10.15 -28.65
N LEU A 40 -12.33 9.20 -27.74
CA LEU A 40 -11.39 9.39 -26.62
C LEU A 40 -9.96 9.63 -27.11
N ARG A 41 -9.51 8.87 -28.13
CA ARG A 41 -8.19 9.00 -28.72
C ARG A 41 -7.98 10.39 -29.29
N TRP A 42 -8.91 10.85 -30.11
CA TRP A 42 -8.89 12.23 -30.65
C TRP A 42 -8.82 13.26 -29.54
N ALA A 43 -9.61 13.14 -28.48
CA ALA A 43 -9.64 14.11 -27.41
C ALA A 43 -8.28 14.22 -26.68
N ILE A 44 -7.62 13.06 -26.42
CA ILE A 44 -6.26 13.03 -25.85
C ILE A 44 -5.24 13.68 -26.80
N GLU A 45 -5.34 13.42 -28.10
CA GLU A 45 -4.46 14.03 -29.12
C GLU A 45 -4.63 15.56 -29.17
N GLN A 46 -5.87 16.05 -29.10
CA GLN A 46 -6.14 17.50 -29.07
C GLN A 46 -5.58 18.15 -27.80
N ALA A 47 -5.73 17.53 -26.64
CA ALA A 47 -5.13 18.01 -25.40
C ALA A 47 -3.60 18.04 -25.50
N ASN A 48 -2.98 16.98 -26.01
CA ASN A 48 -1.54 16.88 -26.20
C ASN A 48 -0.97 17.89 -27.23
N ALA A 49 -1.78 18.33 -28.20
CA ALA A 49 -1.38 19.36 -29.15
C ALA A 49 -1.16 20.74 -28.51
N LYS A 50 -1.66 20.92 -27.26
CA LYS A 50 -1.55 22.15 -26.50
C LYS A 50 -0.97 21.91 -25.09
N PRO A 51 0.29 21.46 -24.97
CA PRO A 51 0.85 20.94 -23.73
C PRO A 51 0.99 21.96 -22.60
N THR A 52 0.85 23.24 -22.90
CA THR A 52 0.92 24.34 -21.92
C THR A 52 -0.46 24.86 -21.49
N GLU A 53 -1.53 24.40 -22.14
CA GLU A 53 -2.90 24.82 -21.83
C GLU A 53 -3.60 23.71 -21.02
N ALA A 54 -4.26 24.10 -19.93
CA ALA A 54 -5.12 23.18 -19.21
C ALA A 54 -6.38 22.88 -20.04
N SER A 55 -6.80 21.63 -20.07
CA SER A 55 -7.99 21.20 -20.80
C SER A 55 -8.86 20.23 -19.98
N GLU A 56 -10.09 20.04 -20.43
CA GLU A 56 -10.99 19.02 -19.90
C GLU A 56 -11.46 18.09 -21.04
N ILE A 57 -11.45 16.80 -20.81
CA ILE A 57 -12.05 15.78 -21.65
C ILE A 57 -13.29 15.26 -20.92
N SER A 58 -14.47 15.63 -21.40
CA SER A 58 -15.75 15.19 -20.83
C SER A 58 -16.28 14.00 -21.60
N ILE A 59 -16.32 12.82 -20.98
CA ILE A 59 -16.85 11.61 -21.62
C ILE A 59 -18.33 11.48 -21.28
N GLN A 60 -19.18 11.49 -22.29
CA GLN A 60 -20.63 11.45 -22.13
C GLN A 60 -21.18 10.03 -22.29
N ALA A 61 -22.27 9.76 -21.59
CA ALA A 61 -23.06 8.57 -21.83
C ALA A 61 -23.78 8.67 -23.18
N VAL A 62 -23.49 7.74 -24.08
CA VAL A 62 -24.04 7.72 -25.45
C VAL A 62 -24.88 6.46 -25.65
N GLY A 63 -26.14 6.64 -26.01
CA GLY A 63 -27.08 5.54 -26.23
C GLY A 63 -27.59 4.92 -24.95
N LYS A 64 -27.58 3.60 -24.85
CA LYS A 64 -28.03 2.83 -23.68
C LYS A 64 -26.83 2.12 -23.03
N ALA A 65 -26.87 1.98 -21.71
CA ALA A 65 -25.88 1.18 -20.99
C ALA A 65 -25.87 -0.29 -21.51
N PRO A 66 -24.71 -0.98 -21.45
CA PRO A 66 -23.45 -0.53 -20.87
C PRO A 66 -22.67 0.43 -21.79
N TYR A 67 -22.09 1.47 -21.19
CA TYR A 67 -21.28 2.46 -21.90
C TYR A 67 -19.83 2.00 -21.97
N VAL A 68 -19.34 1.53 -23.12
CA VAL A 68 -18.03 0.90 -23.24
C VAL A 68 -17.25 1.44 -24.42
N ILE A 69 -16.12 2.07 -24.14
CA ILE A 69 -15.11 2.43 -25.14
C ILE A 69 -14.11 1.26 -25.22
N LYS A 70 -14.18 0.47 -26.28
CA LYS A 70 -13.23 -0.63 -26.52
C LYS A 70 -12.00 -0.11 -27.24
N VAL A 71 -10.85 -0.22 -26.57
CA VAL A 71 -9.58 0.26 -27.10
C VAL A 71 -8.96 -0.81 -28.02
N ASN A 72 -8.59 -0.44 -29.23
CA ASN A 72 -8.05 -1.35 -30.25
C ASN A 72 -6.51 -1.35 -30.32
N SER A 73 -5.88 -0.30 -29.80
CA SER A 73 -4.44 -0.10 -29.78
C SER A 73 -4.05 0.82 -28.61
N PRO A 74 -2.76 0.94 -28.23
CA PRO A 74 -2.37 1.83 -27.16
C PRO A 74 -2.93 3.24 -27.33
N LEU A 75 -3.57 3.77 -26.27
CA LEU A 75 -3.97 5.17 -26.25
C LEU A 75 -2.72 6.07 -26.26
N PRO A 76 -2.80 7.28 -26.86
CA PRO A 76 -1.70 8.23 -26.77
C PRO A 76 -1.34 8.53 -25.31
N ALA A 77 -0.06 8.56 -24.98
CA ALA A 77 0.38 9.01 -23.66
C ALA A 77 -0.08 10.45 -23.42
N ILE A 78 -0.61 10.72 -22.24
CA ILE A 78 -1.03 12.05 -21.83
C ILE A 78 0.21 12.86 -21.51
N LYS A 79 0.41 13.97 -22.21
CA LYS A 79 1.57 14.85 -22.13
C LYS A 79 1.21 16.32 -21.83
N ALA A 80 -0.07 16.59 -21.63
CA ALA A 80 -0.61 17.91 -21.30
C ALA A 80 -1.42 17.85 -20.00
N PRO A 81 -1.48 18.95 -19.24
CA PRO A 81 -2.39 19.06 -18.12
C PRO A 81 -3.84 18.88 -18.58
N VAL A 82 -4.51 17.85 -18.11
CA VAL A 82 -5.87 17.54 -18.55
C VAL A 82 -6.68 16.90 -17.43
N LYS A 83 -7.96 17.29 -17.36
CA LYS A 83 -8.94 16.64 -16.50
C LYS A 83 -9.82 15.74 -17.36
N ILE A 84 -9.79 14.43 -17.14
CA ILE A 84 -10.64 13.45 -17.82
C ILE A 84 -11.77 13.08 -16.85
N VAL A 85 -13.00 13.30 -17.30
CA VAL A 85 -14.20 13.13 -16.47
C VAL A 85 -15.18 12.22 -17.18
N GLY A 86 -15.55 11.12 -16.50
CA GLY A 86 -16.65 10.24 -16.89
C GLY A 86 -17.92 10.52 -16.10
N MET A 87 -18.55 9.46 -15.58
CA MET A 87 -19.78 9.52 -14.79
C MET A 87 -19.50 9.46 -13.29
N GLN A 88 -20.34 10.10 -12.49
CA GLN A 88 -20.35 9.92 -11.05
C GLN A 88 -21.14 8.64 -10.71
N TRP A 89 -20.51 7.49 -10.92
CA TRP A 89 -21.13 6.17 -10.78
C TRP A 89 -21.69 5.91 -9.36
N GLU A 90 -21.14 6.52 -8.34
CA GLU A 90 -21.63 6.42 -6.96
C GLU A 90 -23.06 6.98 -6.81
N LYS A 91 -23.43 7.93 -7.67
CA LYS A 91 -24.76 8.55 -7.67
C LYS A 91 -25.71 7.87 -8.65
N THR A 92 -25.20 7.42 -9.79
CA THR A 92 -26.03 6.89 -10.88
C THR A 92 -26.15 5.37 -10.87
N GLY A 93 -25.20 4.67 -10.23
CA GLY A 93 -25.02 3.21 -10.37
C GLY A 93 -24.50 2.79 -11.75
N GLU A 94 -24.27 3.73 -12.67
CA GLU A 94 -23.77 3.51 -14.02
C GLU A 94 -22.39 4.13 -14.19
N PHE A 95 -21.59 3.56 -15.07
CA PHE A 95 -20.22 4.04 -15.36
C PHE A 95 -19.88 3.89 -16.83
N ILE A 96 -18.92 4.67 -17.28
CA ILE A 96 -18.33 4.55 -18.60
C ILE A 96 -17.05 3.75 -18.46
N ALA A 97 -16.99 2.62 -19.18
CA ALA A 97 -15.81 1.75 -19.18
C ALA A 97 -14.87 2.10 -20.32
N VAL A 98 -13.57 2.16 -20.02
CA VAL A 98 -12.48 2.11 -20.98
C VAL A 98 -11.89 0.70 -20.89
N ASP A 99 -12.06 -0.09 -21.95
CA ASP A 99 -11.87 -1.53 -21.95
C ASP A 99 -10.81 -1.96 -22.96
N GLY A 100 -9.74 -2.56 -22.49
CA GLY A 100 -8.59 -3.02 -23.28
C GLY A 100 -8.77 -4.37 -23.97
N SER A 101 -9.91 -5.04 -23.85
CA SER A 101 -10.10 -6.41 -24.34
C SER A 101 -9.96 -6.60 -25.85
N ASN A 102 -10.10 -5.54 -26.65
CA ASN A 102 -9.82 -5.61 -28.08
C ASN A 102 -8.32 -5.49 -28.39
N TYR A 103 -7.57 -4.81 -27.56
CA TYR A 103 -6.16 -4.51 -27.70
C TYR A 103 -5.30 -5.62 -27.06
N ILE A 104 -5.68 -6.10 -25.88
CA ILE A 104 -5.00 -7.17 -25.18
C ILE A 104 -5.73 -8.47 -25.48
N LYS A 105 -5.12 -9.28 -26.34
CA LYS A 105 -5.70 -10.54 -26.77
C LYS A 105 -5.29 -11.67 -25.82
N GLY A 106 -6.27 -12.39 -25.30
CA GLY A 106 -6.10 -13.47 -24.36
C GLY A 106 -6.81 -13.21 -23.05
N THR A 107 -6.73 -14.15 -22.13
CA THR A 107 -7.36 -14.07 -20.82
C THR A 107 -6.30 -13.98 -19.74
N GLY A 108 -6.39 -12.93 -18.93
CA GLY A 108 -5.58 -12.78 -17.72
C GLY A 108 -4.09 -12.57 -17.98
N VAL A 109 -3.30 -13.11 -17.09
CA VAL A 109 -1.85 -12.94 -16.99
C VAL A 109 -1.09 -13.32 -18.27
N GLU A 110 -1.58 -14.35 -18.98
CA GLU A 110 -0.94 -14.86 -20.21
C GLU A 110 -0.93 -13.87 -21.37
N ALA A 111 -1.85 -12.90 -21.34
CA ALA A 111 -1.95 -11.89 -22.37
C ALA A 111 -0.97 -10.74 -22.17
N CYS A 112 -0.38 -10.60 -21.01
CA CYS A 112 0.46 -9.48 -20.64
C CYS A 112 1.94 -9.87 -20.72
N PRO A 113 2.77 -9.13 -21.50
CA PRO A 113 4.21 -9.40 -21.60
C PRO A 113 4.88 -9.39 -20.21
N GLY A 114 5.61 -10.45 -19.91
CA GLY A 114 6.33 -10.62 -18.66
C GLY A 114 5.52 -11.23 -17.51
N ALA A 115 4.24 -11.50 -17.72
CA ALA A 115 3.44 -12.26 -16.79
C ALA A 115 3.66 -13.77 -17.03
N VAL A 116 3.85 -14.50 -15.95
CA VAL A 116 3.97 -15.97 -15.97
C VAL A 116 2.91 -16.53 -15.04
N LYS A 117 2.07 -17.43 -15.56
CA LYS A 117 0.98 -18.03 -14.80
C LYS A 117 1.50 -18.73 -13.54
N GLY A 118 0.90 -18.40 -12.40
CA GLY A 118 1.26 -18.95 -11.10
C GLY A 118 2.55 -18.37 -10.49
N GLN A 119 3.18 -17.37 -11.10
CA GLN A 119 4.24 -16.59 -10.49
C GLN A 119 3.68 -15.24 -10.03
N PHE A 120 3.74 -15.01 -8.73
CA PHE A 120 3.37 -13.73 -8.13
C PHE A 120 4.57 -12.77 -8.22
N GLY A 121 4.30 -11.46 -8.38
CA GLY A 121 5.34 -10.45 -8.43
C GLY A 121 6.13 -10.46 -9.73
N THR A 122 5.49 -10.79 -10.84
CA THR A 122 6.12 -10.63 -12.17
C THR A 122 6.46 -9.17 -12.38
N ASN A 123 7.71 -8.90 -12.77
CA ASN A 123 8.20 -7.55 -13.05
C ASN A 123 7.37 -6.88 -14.14
N VAL A 124 6.36 -6.14 -13.77
CA VAL A 124 5.62 -5.30 -14.68
C VAL A 124 6.50 -4.14 -15.09
N ARG A 125 6.88 -4.11 -16.35
CA ARG A 125 7.68 -3.03 -16.89
C ARG A 125 6.78 -1.91 -17.39
N THR A 126 7.28 -0.71 -17.36
CA THR A 126 6.60 0.49 -17.89
C THR A 126 6.24 0.42 -19.39
N THR A 127 6.69 -0.61 -20.07
CA THR A 127 6.35 -0.94 -21.47
C THR A 127 5.17 -1.89 -21.60
N THR A 128 4.61 -2.38 -20.48
CA THR A 128 3.54 -3.37 -20.50
C THR A 128 2.20 -2.69 -20.80
N LEU A 129 1.61 -3.01 -21.89
CA LEU A 129 0.29 -2.64 -22.45
C LEU A 129 -0.68 -1.90 -21.50
N PRO A 130 -0.46 -0.62 -21.19
CA PRO A 130 -1.28 0.13 -20.25
C PRO A 130 -2.54 0.71 -20.91
N GLY A 131 -3.53 1.01 -20.09
CA GLY A 131 -4.73 1.77 -20.48
C GLY A 131 -4.42 3.26 -20.63
N PHE A 132 -4.35 3.97 -19.52
CA PHE A 132 -3.90 5.37 -19.53
C PHE A 132 -2.42 5.47 -19.17
N VAL A 133 -1.70 6.32 -19.89
CA VAL A 133 -0.28 6.62 -19.61
C VAL A 133 -0.13 8.10 -19.33
N LEU A 134 0.27 8.45 -18.13
CA LEU A 134 0.73 9.78 -17.76
C LEU A 134 2.26 9.74 -17.77
N ARG A 135 2.88 10.40 -18.73
CA ARG A 135 4.34 10.36 -18.90
C ARG A 135 4.93 11.75 -19.01
N ASP A 136 5.89 12.04 -18.12
CA ASP A 136 6.59 13.33 -18.07
C ASP A 136 5.60 14.52 -18.00
N VAL A 137 4.51 14.37 -17.23
CA VAL A 137 3.41 15.34 -17.17
C VAL A 137 2.97 15.55 -15.72
N ASN A 138 2.43 16.74 -15.47
CA ASN A 138 1.86 17.11 -14.18
C ASN A 138 0.42 17.63 -14.36
N ASN A 139 -0.34 17.63 -13.26
CA ASN A 139 -1.69 18.21 -13.19
C ASN A 139 -2.70 17.51 -14.11
N VAL A 140 -2.60 16.19 -14.20
CA VAL A 140 -3.61 15.34 -14.85
C VAL A 140 -4.58 14.83 -13.78
N SER A 141 -5.86 14.80 -14.13
CA SER A 141 -6.89 14.18 -13.28
C SER A 141 -7.71 13.20 -14.10
N ILE A 142 -7.95 11.98 -13.58
CA ILE A 142 -8.83 10.96 -14.16
C ILE A 142 -9.89 10.61 -13.12
N GLN A 143 -11.16 10.82 -13.47
CA GLN A 143 -12.28 10.67 -12.54
C GLN A 143 -13.51 10.03 -13.18
N GLY A 144 -14.21 9.18 -12.41
CA GLY A 144 -15.52 8.67 -12.79
C GLY A 144 -15.53 7.69 -13.96
N LEU A 145 -14.48 6.88 -14.09
CA LEU A 145 -14.35 5.87 -15.13
C LEU A 145 -14.27 4.46 -14.54
N GLU A 146 -14.69 3.48 -15.32
CA GLU A 146 -14.24 2.10 -15.15
C GLU A 146 -13.07 1.83 -16.11
N ILE A 147 -11.93 1.38 -15.60
CA ILE A 147 -10.71 1.12 -16.36
C ILE A 147 -10.38 -0.37 -16.20
N ARG A 148 -10.44 -1.13 -17.30
CA ARG A 148 -10.36 -2.58 -17.19
C ARG A 148 -9.72 -3.29 -18.37
N HIS A 149 -9.28 -4.53 -18.11
CA HIS A 149 -8.71 -5.46 -19.08
C HIS A 149 -7.46 -4.93 -19.80
N PHE A 150 -6.65 -4.18 -19.07
CA PHE A 150 -5.29 -3.81 -19.46
C PHE A 150 -4.27 -4.62 -18.66
N CYS A 151 -3.00 -4.54 -19.04
CA CYS A 151 -1.94 -5.09 -18.19
C CYS A 151 -1.60 -4.16 -17.03
N ILE A 152 -1.71 -2.85 -17.27
CA ILE A 152 -1.72 -1.80 -16.23
C ILE A 152 -2.91 -0.90 -16.54
N GLY A 153 -3.78 -0.66 -15.58
CA GLY A 153 -4.93 0.23 -15.80
C GLY A 153 -4.50 1.66 -16.05
N VAL A 154 -3.73 2.25 -15.12
CA VAL A 154 -3.15 3.59 -15.23
C VAL A 154 -1.67 3.54 -14.89
N LEU A 155 -0.82 3.94 -15.84
CA LEU A 155 0.62 4.11 -15.64
C LEU A 155 0.96 5.58 -15.43
N MET A 156 1.50 5.91 -14.27
CA MET A 156 2.04 7.23 -13.92
C MET A 156 3.57 7.14 -13.93
N ASN A 157 4.21 7.59 -15.00
CA ASN A 157 5.65 7.46 -15.19
C ASN A 157 6.31 8.83 -15.29
N ARG A 158 7.14 9.16 -14.31
CA ARG A 158 7.74 10.49 -14.16
C ARG A 158 6.70 11.61 -14.24
N ALA A 159 5.60 11.41 -13.52
CA ALA A 159 4.42 12.25 -13.55
C ALA A 159 4.02 12.64 -12.12
N SER A 160 3.87 13.93 -11.86
CA SER A 160 3.67 14.46 -10.50
C SER A 160 2.42 15.35 -10.40
N ASN A 161 1.93 15.56 -9.17
CA ASN A 161 0.76 16.40 -8.90
C ASN A 161 -0.51 15.97 -9.65
N ASN A 162 -0.70 14.67 -9.85
CA ASN A 162 -1.85 14.10 -10.54
C ASN A 162 -2.90 13.56 -9.57
N LEU A 163 -4.12 13.40 -10.05
CA LEU A 163 -5.26 12.92 -9.27
C LEU A 163 -5.97 11.77 -9.99
N ILE A 164 -6.04 10.61 -9.34
CA ILE A 164 -6.86 9.47 -9.75
C ILE A 164 -7.94 9.28 -8.69
N GLN A 165 -9.18 9.60 -9.02
CA GLN A 165 -10.25 9.67 -8.03
C GLN A 165 -11.59 9.13 -8.55
N HIS A 166 -12.37 8.49 -7.66
CA HIS A 166 -13.72 7.98 -7.98
C HIS A 166 -13.78 7.10 -9.22
N ASN A 167 -12.74 6.27 -9.44
CA ASN A 167 -12.71 5.30 -10.54
C ASN A 167 -12.98 3.89 -10.02
N ARG A 168 -13.44 3.02 -10.91
CA ARG A 168 -13.41 1.57 -10.77
C ARG A 168 -12.28 1.02 -11.65
N ILE A 169 -11.33 0.33 -11.06
CA ILE A 169 -10.12 -0.17 -11.73
C ILE A 169 -10.12 -1.69 -11.57
N LEU A 170 -10.47 -2.40 -12.65
CA LEU A 170 -10.87 -3.79 -12.58
C LEU A 170 -10.11 -4.68 -13.55
N ASN A 171 -9.77 -5.89 -13.13
CA ASN A 171 -9.29 -6.96 -14.04
C ASN A 171 -8.08 -6.52 -14.91
N ASN A 172 -7.16 -5.75 -14.36
CA ASN A 172 -5.91 -5.41 -15.02
C ASN A 172 -4.84 -6.42 -14.57
N TYR A 173 -4.62 -7.45 -15.39
CA TYR A 173 -3.81 -8.60 -15.02
C TYR A 173 -2.37 -8.51 -15.53
N GLY A 174 -1.44 -9.10 -14.79
CA GLY A 174 -0.02 -9.13 -15.16
C GLY A 174 0.73 -7.86 -14.83
N GLY A 175 0.12 -6.99 -14.03
CA GLY A 175 0.68 -5.76 -13.55
C GLY A 175 -0.14 -5.17 -12.43
N ALA A 176 -0.34 -3.88 -12.48
CA ALA A 176 -1.07 -3.17 -11.45
C ALA A 176 -2.33 -2.49 -11.99
N GLY A 177 -3.35 -2.35 -11.16
CA GLY A 177 -4.46 -1.46 -11.46
C GLY A 177 -3.96 -0.03 -11.68
N VAL A 178 -3.10 0.48 -10.79
CA VAL A 178 -2.35 1.73 -10.95
C VAL A 178 -0.88 1.49 -10.63
N MET A 179 0.02 1.90 -11.52
CA MET A 179 1.46 1.91 -11.28
C MET A 179 2.00 3.33 -11.24
N VAL A 180 2.71 3.66 -10.17
CA VAL A 180 3.35 4.96 -9.95
C VAL A 180 4.86 4.75 -9.90
N THR A 181 5.58 5.22 -10.92
CA THR A 181 7.01 4.90 -11.08
C THR A 181 7.82 6.04 -11.69
N GLY A 182 9.06 6.19 -11.24
CA GLY A 182 10.07 7.02 -11.88
C GLY A 182 10.95 6.25 -12.88
N ASP A 183 10.64 4.99 -13.14
CA ASP A 183 11.43 4.10 -13.99
C ASP A 183 11.60 4.65 -15.42
N ASP A 184 12.78 4.49 -15.97
CA ASP A 184 13.14 4.89 -17.35
C ASP A 184 12.72 3.86 -18.42
N GLY A 185 12.02 2.80 -18.01
CA GLY A 185 11.68 1.66 -18.85
C GLY A 185 12.75 0.57 -18.91
N GLN A 186 13.91 0.80 -18.26
CA GLN A 186 14.99 -0.17 -18.13
C GLN A 186 15.11 -0.74 -16.69
N GLY A 187 14.20 -0.35 -15.81
CA GLY A 187 14.25 -0.70 -14.40
C GLY A 187 15.18 0.20 -13.58
N ASN A 188 15.62 1.33 -14.11
CA ASN A 188 16.47 2.27 -13.42
C ASN A 188 15.64 3.50 -12.99
N SER A 189 15.70 3.84 -11.73
CA SER A 189 15.32 5.15 -11.26
C SER A 189 16.18 5.52 -10.08
N THR A 190 16.86 6.62 -10.20
CA THR A 190 17.71 7.16 -9.15
C THR A 190 17.17 8.43 -8.54
N ALA A 191 16.16 9.03 -9.17
CA ALA A 191 15.59 10.30 -8.76
C ALA A 191 14.13 10.14 -8.33
N THR A 192 13.72 10.98 -7.38
CA THR A 192 12.33 11.12 -6.95
C THR A 192 11.57 11.94 -7.99
N THR A 193 11.01 11.28 -8.98
CA THR A 193 10.46 11.92 -10.18
C THR A 193 8.96 11.79 -10.34
N THR A 194 8.29 11.02 -9.46
CA THR A 194 6.84 10.77 -9.53
C THR A 194 6.24 11.03 -8.15
N ASN A 195 5.91 12.30 -7.92
CA ASN A 195 5.64 12.84 -6.60
C ASN A 195 4.29 13.51 -6.47
N ASN A 196 3.80 13.63 -5.24
CA ASN A 196 2.61 14.40 -4.89
C ASN A 196 1.35 13.99 -5.65
N ASN A 197 1.30 12.74 -6.11
CA ASN A 197 0.10 12.22 -6.72
C ASN A 197 -0.89 11.80 -5.64
N LYS A 198 -2.18 11.89 -5.95
CA LYS A 198 -3.28 11.48 -5.11
C LYS A 198 -4.08 10.38 -5.80
N ILE A 199 -4.12 9.20 -5.21
CA ILE A 199 -4.96 8.08 -5.63
C ILE A 199 -5.96 7.87 -4.51
N ILE A 200 -7.17 8.43 -4.67
CA ILE A 200 -8.13 8.53 -3.58
C ILE A 200 -9.55 8.12 -3.98
N ASP A 201 -10.29 7.53 -3.05
CA ASP A 201 -11.70 7.19 -3.23
C ASP A 201 -11.96 6.31 -4.48
N ASN A 202 -11.04 5.39 -4.82
CA ASN A 202 -11.22 4.46 -5.93
C ASN A 202 -11.62 3.07 -5.44
N TYR A 203 -12.23 2.30 -6.33
CA TYR A 203 -12.54 0.91 -6.14
C TYR A 203 -11.68 0.05 -7.07
N PHE A 204 -10.81 -0.79 -6.50
CA PHE A 204 -9.94 -1.72 -7.19
C PHE A 204 -10.45 -3.14 -6.99
N GLN A 205 -10.61 -3.89 -8.08
CA GLN A 205 -11.03 -5.29 -7.96
C GLN A 205 -10.31 -6.17 -8.98
N ASP A 206 -9.83 -7.32 -8.49
CA ASP A 206 -9.27 -8.39 -9.32
C ASP A 206 -8.15 -7.91 -10.27
N ASN A 207 -7.32 -6.98 -9.84
CA ASN A 207 -6.08 -6.63 -10.53
C ASN A 207 -4.96 -7.60 -10.12
N GLY A 208 -3.85 -7.62 -10.83
CA GLY A 208 -2.64 -8.30 -10.37
C GLY A 208 -2.19 -7.71 -9.05
N ASP A 209 -1.45 -6.61 -9.06
CA ASP A 209 -1.38 -5.71 -7.92
C ASP A 209 -2.53 -4.71 -8.00
N GLY A 210 -3.14 -4.37 -6.87
CA GLY A 210 -4.09 -3.28 -6.85
C GLY A 210 -3.41 -1.98 -7.24
N LEU A 211 -2.30 -1.64 -6.56
CA LEU A 211 -1.50 -0.46 -6.82
C LEU A 211 -0.01 -0.72 -6.52
N GLU A 212 0.87 -0.19 -7.34
CA GLU A 212 2.32 -0.24 -7.12
C GLU A 212 2.93 1.16 -7.01
N LEU A 213 3.70 1.41 -5.93
CA LEU A 213 4.54 2.58 -5.73
C LEU A 213 6.00 2.15 -5.83
N THR A 214 6.60 2.38 -6.98
CA THR A 214 7.94 1.83 -7.24
C THR A 214 8.94 2.92 -7.62
N ARG A 215 10.16 2.58 -7.65
CA ARG A 215 11.38 3.31 -8.10
C ARG A 215 11.16 4.80 -8.41
N GLY A 216 11.45 5.67 -7.46
CA GLY A 216 11.28 7.12 -7.62
C GLY A 216 9.89 7.66 -7.32
N ALA A 217 8.93 6.81 -6.90
CA ALA A 217 7.65 7.24 -6.37
C ALA A 217 7.80 7.72 -4.92
N ALA A 218 7.54 9.00 -4.67
CA ALA A 218 7.64 9.55 -3.33
C ALA A 218 6.61 10.65 -3.07
N PHE A 219 6.30 10.89 -1.80
CA PHE A 219 5.36 11.91 -1.36
C PHE A 219 3.96 11.76 -1.97
N ASN A 220 3.59 10.54 -2.37
CA ASN A 220 2.27 10.24 -2.90
C ASN A 220 1.29 9.91 -1.77
N LEU A 221 0.02 10.23 -1.97
CA LEU A 221 -1.08 9.90 -1.08
C LEU A 221 -1.99 8.85 -1.72
N VAL A 222 -2.13 7.70 -1.06
CA VAL A 222 -3.10 6.67 -1.41
C VAL A 222 -4.10 6.59 -0.27
N ALA A 223 -5.33 7.07 -0.48
CA ALA A 223 -6.28 7.19 0.63
C ALA A 223 -7.70 6.79 0.27
N ASN A 224 -8.41 6.18 1.25
CA ASN A 224 -9.82 5.82 1.17
C ASN A 224 -10.17 4.91 -0.03
N ASN A 225 -9.24 4.14 -0.54
CA ASN A 225 -9.51 3.20 -1.60
C ASN A 225 -9.95 1.84 -1.04
N GLN A 226 -10.69 1.08 -1.85
CA GLN A 226 -11.00 -0.31 -1.59
C GLN A 226 -10.23 -1.18 -2.59
N PHE A 227 -9.44 -2.12 -2.07
CA PHE A 227 -8.70 -3.11 -2.82
C PHE A 227 -9.28 -4.48 -2.49
N ILE A 228 -9.94 -5.11 -3.46
CA ILE A 228 -10.65 -6.37 -3.25
C ILE A 228 -10.22 -7.39 -4.30
N SER A 229 -9.85 -8.58 -3.85
CA SER A 229 -9.63 -9.72 -4.73
C SER A 229 -10.73 -10.74 -4.52
N THR A 230 -11.41 -11.11 -5.61
CA THR A 230 -12.47 -12.11 -5.56
C THR A 230 -11.95 -13.49 -5.97
N SER A 231 -12.85 -14.48 -5.90
CA SER A 231 -12.51 -15.86 -6.29
C SER A 231 -12.17 -16.04 -7.76
N VAL A 232 -12.46 -15.07 -8.61
CA VAL A 232 -12.16 -15.14 -10.04
C VAL A 232 -10.82 -14.51 -10.41
N ASN A 233 -10.16 -13.81 -9.47
CA ASN A 233 -8.83 -13.26 -9.72
C ASN A 233 -7.83 -14.40 -9.93
N PRO A 234 -7.19 -14.51 -11.11
CA PRO A 234 -6.21 -15.56 -11.38
C PRO A 234 -4.87 -15.32 -10.67
N GLU A 235 -4.60 -14.08 -10.25
CA GLU A 235 -3.32 -13.65 -9.69
C GLU A 235 -3.54 -12.61 -8.59
N PRO A 236 -4.07 -13.01 -7.42
CA PRO A 236 -4.23 -12.08 -6.28
C PRO A 236 -2.87 -11.81 -5.64
N SER A 237 -2.07 -10.92 -6.25
CA SER A 237 -0.73 -10.60 -5.79
C SER A 237 -0.78 -9.66 -4.56
N GLN A 238 -0.54 -8.40 -4.68
CA GLN A 238 -0.58 -7.44 -3.58
C GLN A 238 -1.77 -6.45 -3.72
N GLY A 239 -2.40 -6.09 -2.60
CA GLY A 239 -3.32 -4.96 -2.60
C GLY A 239 -2.58 -3.67 -2.92
N ILE A 240 -1.47 -3.42 -2.21
CA ILE A 240 -0.46 -2.42 -2.57
C ILE A 240 0.93 -3.04 -2.45
N GLU A 241 1.77 -2.86 -3.47
CA GLU A 241 3.21 -3.03 -3.38
C GLU A 241 3.94 -1.68 -3.33
N ILE A 242 4.84 -1.52 -2.35
CA ILE A 242 5.80 -0.42 -2.30
C ILE A 242 7.19 -1.00 -2.54
N LEU A 243 7.67 -0.88 -3.79
CA LEU A 243 8.95 -1.44 -4.22
C LEU A 243 9.98 -0.30 -4.40
N TRP A 244 10.81 -0.06 -3.40
CA TRP A 244 11.73 1.09 -3.31
C TRP A 244 11.06 2.48 -3.33
N GLY A 245 9.73 2.55 -3.16
CA GLY A 245 9.00 3.81 -2.98
C GLY A 245 9.27 4.39 -1.58
N ASN A 246 9.47 5.72 -1.48
CA ASN A 246 9.81 6.35 -0.22
C ASN A 246 8.88 7.51 0.12
N ASP A 247 8.74 7.80 1.41
CA ASP A 247 8.04 9.00 1.89
C ASP A 247 6.57 9.09 1.41
N ASN A 248 5.92 7.95 1.13
CA ASN A 248 4.53 7.90 0.72
C ASN A 248 3.59 7.74 1.92
N ALA A 249 2.35 8.17 1.78
CA ALA A 249 1.29 7.97 2.76
C ALA A 249 0.19 7.05 2.20
N VAL A 250 -0.13 5.98 2.93
CA VAL A 250 -1.22 5.04 2.62
C VAL A 250 -2.19 5.04 3.79
N VAL A 251 -3.37 5.67 3.63
CA VAL A 251 -4.22 6.02 4.77
C VAL A 251 -5.69 5.69 4.51
N GLY A 252 -6.33 4.98 5.46
CA GLY A 252 -7.77 4.74 5.41
C GLY A 252 -8.23 3.81 4.29
N ASN A 253 -7.35 2.96 3.76
CA ASN A 253 -7.72 2.02 2.71
C ASN A 253 -8.20 0.69 3.29
N LYS A 254 -8.96 -0.06 2.49
CA LYS A 254 -9.39 -1.42 2.79
C LYS A 254 -8.73 -2.41 1.83
N PHE A 255 -8.19 -3.51 2.37
CA PHE A 255 -7.53 -4.58 1.60
C PHE A 255 -8.15 -5.92 1.94
N GLU A 256 -8.60 -6.64 0.92
CA GLU A 256 -9.34 -7.88 1.11
C GLU A 256 -8.93 -8.97 0.12
N ASN A 257 -8.54 -10.14 0.67
CA ASN A 257 -8.29 -11.39 -0.06
C ASN A 257 -7.11 -11.37 -1.06
N TYR A 258 -6.09 -10.57 -0.84
CA TYR A 258 -4.83 -10.61 -1.59
C TYR A 258 -3.84 -11.62 -0.97
N SER A 259 -2.76 -11.93 -1.70
CA SER A 259 -1.60 -12.61 -1.13
C SER A 259 -1.00 -11.76 -0.01
N ASP A 260 -0.65 -10.53 -0.31
CA ASP A 260 -0.28 -9.53 0.70
C ASP A 260 -1.27 -8.36 0.64
N GLY A 261 -1.88 -7.98 1.75
CA GLY A 261 -2.73 -6.80 1.80
C GLY A 261 -1.92 -5.56 1.43
N LEU A 262 -0.77 -5.36 2.09
CA LEU A 262 0.23 -4.38 1.73
C LEU A 262 1.62 -4.97 1.92
N GLN A 263 2.44 -4.88 0.87
CA GLN A 263 3.84 -5.27 0.89
C GLN A 263 4.75 -4.05 0.77
N ILE A 264 5.85 -4.03 1.55
CA ILE A 264 6.95 -3.09 1.35
C ILE A 264 8.23 -3.89 1.09
N ASN A 265 8.83 -3.65 -0.08
CA ASN A 265 10.14 -4.14 -0.45
C ASN A 265 11.10 -2.95 -0.54
N TRP A 266 11.98 -2.83 0.45
CA TRP A 266 13.06 -1.82 0.54
C TRP A 266 12.61 -0.35 0.48
N GLY A 267 11.30 -0.08 0.56
CA GLY A 267 10.76 1.27 0.69
C GLY A 267 11.11 1.88 2.05
N LYS A 268 11.29 3.21 2.10
CA LYS A 268 11.71 3.91 3.33
C LYS A 268 10.78 5.05 3.70
N ARG A 269 10.62 5.27 5.01
CA ARG A 269 9.90 6.42 5.58
C ARG A 269 8.47 6.58 5.07
N ASN A 270 7.80 5.46 4.75
CA ASN A 270 6.40 5.49 4.39
C ASN A 270 5.54 5.52 5.67
N TYR A 271 4.41 6.23 5.61
CA TYR A 271 3.42 6.30 6.68
C TYR A 271 2.16 5.55 6.29
N ILE A 272 1.86 4.48 7.01
CA ILE A 272 0.78 3.54 6.72
C ILE A 272 -0.19 3.56 7.91
N ALA A 273 -1.37 4.17 7.75
CA ALA A 273 -2.23 4.42 8.90
C ALA A 273 -3.72 4.23 8.62
N TYR A 274 -4.47 3.82 9.65
CA TYR A 274 -5.93 3.69 9.62
C TYR A 274 -6.46 2.78 8.51
N ASN A 275 -5.63 1.85 8.00
CA ASN A 275 -6.05 0.88 7.01
C ASN A 275 -6.70 -0.34 7.68
N GLU A 276 -7.57 -1.02 6.95
CA GLU A 276 -8.16 -2.30 7.34
C GLU A 276 -7.73 -3.40 6.37
N LEU A 277 -7.12 -4.47 6.90
CA LEU A 277 -6.56 -5.58 6.13
C LEU A 277 -7.19 -6.88 6.62
N THR A 278 -7.94 -7.56 5.75
CA THR A 278 -8.66 -8.79 6.12
C THR A 278 -8.64 -9.83 5.00
N GLY A 279 -8.64 -11.11 5.39
CA GLY A 279 -8.69 -12.23 4.44
C GLY A 279 -7.44 -12.42 3.58
N ASN A 280 -6.34 -11.70 3.85
CA ASN A 280 -5.12 -11.82 3.08
C ASN A 280 -4.25 -12.97 3.60
N SER A 281 -3.31 -13.46 2.79
CA SER A 281 -2.32 -14.39 3.31
C SER A 281 -1.41 -13.69 4.32
N ASN A 282 -0.87 -12.52 3.99
CA ASN A 282 -0.27 -11.63 4.96
C ASN A 282 -1.08 -10.32 4.98
N GLY A 283 -1.42 -9.80 6.14
CA GLY A 283 -1.93 -8.45 6.26
C GLY A 283 -0.86 -7.47 5.80
N PHE A 284 0.26 -7.42 6.51
CA PHE A 284 1.48 -6.69 6.12
C PHE A 284 2.65 -7.64 5.91
N ASN A 285 3.44 -7.39 4.85
CA ASN A 285 4.66 -8.12 4.51
C ASN A 285 5.80 -7.10 4.27
N LEU A 286 6.75 -6.97 5.22
CA LEU A 286 7.52 -5.74 5.38
C LEU A 286 9.02 -5.96 5.37
N THR A 287 9.71 -5.14 4.55
CA THR A 287 11.12 -4.77 4.68
C THR A 287 11.26 -3.25 4.58
N GLY A 288 12.47 -2.74 4.61
CA GLY A 288 12.76 -1.32 4.48
C GLY A 288 12.99 -0.63 5.82
N ASP A 289 13.18 0.67 5.78
CA ASP A 289 13.71 1.42 6.91
C ASP A 289 12.88 2.66 7.21
N GLY A 290 12.64 2.94 8.49
CA GLY A 290 11.93 4.13 8.95
C GLY A 290 10.44 4.15 8.61
N ASN A 291 9.85 3.03 8.21
CA ASN A 291 8.43 2.95 7.93
C ASN A 291 7.61 2.94 9.24
N ILE A 292 6.47 3.63 9.23
CA ILE A 292 5.58 3.75 10.39
C ILE A 292 4.21 3.20 10.04
N PHE A 293 3.75 2.25 10.85
CA PHE A 293 2.42 1.66 10.79
C PHE A 293 1.64 2.08 12.04
N ASP A 294 0.61 2.89 11.85
CA ASP A 294 -0.13 3.52 12.95
C ASP A 294 -1.62 3.26 12.86
N SER A 295 -2.21 2.77 13.92
CA SER A 295 -3.67 2.64 14.08
C SER A 295 -4.36 1.83 12.97
N ASN A 296 -3.68 0.86 12.37
CA ASN A 296 -4.29 -0.04 11.39
C ASN A 296 -5.09 -1.15 12.09
N LYS A 297 -6.07 -1.71 11.38
CA LYS A 297 -6.82 -2.90 11.76
C LYS A 297 -6.41 -4.06 10.86
N VAL A 298 -5.84 -5.10 11.47
CA VAL A 298 -5.29 -6.25 10.75
C VAL A 298 -5.91 -7.52 11.32
N HIS A 299 -6.88 -8.09 10.62
CA HIS A 299 -7.64 -9.21 11.19
C HIS A 299 -8.08 -10.23 10.15
N GLY A 300 -8.32 -11.46 10.59
CA GLY A 300 -8.80 -12.52 9.71
C GLY A 300 -7.80 -12.88 8.59
N ASN A 301 -6.53 -12.49 8.72
CA ASN A 301 -5.49 -12.86 7.76
C ASN A 301 -4.82 -14.16 8.22
N ARG A 302 -4.07 -14.79 7.35
CA ARG A 302 -3.25 -15.94 7.74
C ARG A 302 -2.09 -15.53 8.64
N ILE A 303 -1.40 -14.45 8.29
CA ILE A 303 -0.39 -13.77 9.10
C ILE A 303 -0.83 -12.31 9.24
N GLY A 304 -0.80 -11.76 10.45
CA GLY A 304 -1.12 -10.35 10.66
C GLY A 304 -0.05 -9.45 10.08
N VAL A 305 1.15 -9.47 10.66
CA VAL A 305 2.30 -8.65 10.26
C VAL A 305 3.56 -9.52 10.20
N ALA A 306 4.18 -9.61 9.04
CA ALA A 306 5.48 -10.23 8.84
C ALA A 306 6.55 -9.16 8.62
N ILE A 307 7.55 -9.09 9.50
CA ILE A 307 8.73 -8.23 9.34
C ILE A 307 9.89 -9.12 8.96
N ARG A 308 10.40 -8.89 7.75
CA ARG A 308 11.49 -9.70 7.17
C ARG A 308 12.86 -9.14 7.51
N SER A 309 13.87 -9.98 7.40
CA SER A 309 15.25 -9.61 7.57
C SER A 309 15.69 -8.56 6.56
N GLU A 310 16.54 -7.64 6.99
CA GLU A 310 17.17 -6.62 6.18
C GLU A 310 18.70 -6.79 6.20
N LYS A 311 19.35 -6.36 5.10
CA LYS A 311 20.82 -6.32 5.02
C LYS A 311 21.40 -5.27 5.96
N ASP A 312 20.70 -4.17 6.15
CA ASP A 312 21.05 -3.13 7.11
C ASP A 312 20.55 -3.50 8.50
N SER A 313 21.47 -3.81 9.41
CA SER A 313 21.14 -4.15 10.79
C SER A 313 20.51 -3.01 11.59
N ASN A 314 20.57 -1.78 11.10
CA ASN A 314 19.93 -0.61 11.70
C ASN A 314 18.52 -0.35 11.15
N ALA A 315 18.13 -1.05 10.10
CA ALA A 315 16.78 -0.91 9.55
C ALA A 315 15.73 -1.15 10.62
N HIS A 316 14.69 -0.32 10.60
CA HIS A 316 13.64 -0.38 11.61
C HIS A 316 12.25 -0.08 11.04
N ILE A 317 11.27 -0.73 11.61
CA ILE A 317 9.85 -0.55 11.32
C ILE A 317 9.13 -0.29 12.64
N LYS A 318 8.37 0.79 12.69
CA LYS A 318 7.58 1.16 13.85
C LYS A 318 6.15 0.69 13.69
N LEU A 319 5.69 -0.13 14.64
CA LEU A 319 4.29 -0.47 14.80
C LEU A 319 3.76 0.26 16.02
N THR A 320 2.68 1.03 15.88
CA THR A 320 2.07 1.75 16.99
C THR A 320 0.55 1.74 16.89
N LYS A 321 -0.14 1.46 18.01
CA LYS A 321 -1.61 1.46 18.14
C LYS A 321 -2.35 0.57 17.15
N ASN A 322 -1.68 -0.36 16.48
CA ASN A 322 -2.36 -1.26 15.55
C ASN A 322 -3.19 -2.28 16.33
N GLN A 323 -4.39 -2.54 15.85
CA GLN A 323 -5.24 -3.62 16.36
C GLN A 323 -5.04 -4.84 15.45
N ILE A 324 -4.56 -5.94 16.00
CA ILE A 324 -4.17 -7.15 15.27
C ILE A 324 -4.81 -8.35 15.96
N TRP A 325 -5.84 -8.93 15.33
CA TRP A 325 -6.61 -10.01 15.95
C TRP A 325 -7.17 -10.99 14.93
N ASP A 326 -7.57 -12.15 15.40
CA ASP A 326 -8.20 -13.19 14.59
C ASP A 326 -7.36 -13.65 13.40
N ASN A 327 -6.02 -13.50 13.47
CA ASN A 327 -5.10 -13.95 12.44
C ASN A 327 -4.56 -15.34 12.78
N GLY A 328 -4.16 -16.11 11.77
CA GLY A 328 -3.44 -17.38 11.95
C GLY A 328 -4.30 -18.57 12.34
N LYS A 329 -5.61 -18.49 12.30
CA LYS A 329 -6.50 -19.60 12.70
C LYS A 329 -6.24 -20.90 11.96
N ASP A 330 -5.85 -20.82 10.69
CA ASP A 330 -5.67 -21.97 9.80
C ASP A 330 -4.21 -22.30 9.53
N ILE A 331 -3.26 -21.67 10.25
CA ILE A 331 -1.84 -21.92 10.06
C ILE A 331 -1.40 -23.10 10.90
N LYS A 332 -0.90 -24.12 10.23
CA LYS A 332 -0.17 -25.24 10.84
C LYS A 332 1.30 -25.08 10.49
N ARG A 333 2.15 -24.95 11.49
CA ARG A 333 3.58 -25.13 11.31
C ARG A 333 3.89 -26.62 11.34
N CYS A 334 4.43 -27.13 10.25
CA CYS A 334 4.92 -28.49 10.19
C CYS A 334 6.41 -28.50 10.52
N GLU A 335 6.83 -29.32 11.50
CA GLU A 335 8.26 -29.55 11.77
C GLU A 335 8.85 -30.57 10.79
N ALA A 336 10.15 -30.46 10.55
CA ALA A 336 10.87 -31.45 9.75
C ALA A 336 10.68 -32.83 10.41
N GLY A 337 9.92 -33.71 9.76
CA GLY A 337 9.56 -35.03 10.32
C GLY A 337 8.06 -35.32 10.39
N GLY A 338 7.21 -34.41 9.97
CA GLY A 338 5.82 -34.70 9.61
C GLY A 338 4.74 -34.41 10.63
N SER A 339 5.02 -33.83 11.80
CA SER A 339 3.96 -33.38 12.72
C SER A 339 3.64 -31.90 12.51
N CYS A 340 2.40 -31.61 12.14
CA CYS A 340 1.91 -30.23 12.00
C CYS A 340 1.22 -29.83 13.30
N VAL A 341 1.76 -28.85 14.01
CA VAL A 341 1.12 -28.27 15.20
C VAL A 341 0.56 -26.89 14.88
N PRO A 342 -0.62 -26.54 15.39
CA PRO A 342 -1.11 -25.15 15.31
C PRO A 342 -0.09 -24.23 15.96
N ASN A 343 0.45 -23.28 15.22
CA ASN A 343 1.38 -22.31 15.77
C ASN A 343 0.66 -20.99 16.01
N GLN A 344 0.10 -20.84 17.18
CA GLN A 344 -0.64 -19.63 17.61
C GLN A 344 0.22 -18.35 17.62
N ARG A 345 1.55 -18.46 17.56
CA ARG A 345 2.44 -17.28 17.44
C ARG A 345 2.51 -16.70 16.03
N LEU A 346 2.10 -17.45 15.02
CA LEU A 346 2.18 -16.98 13.63
C LEU A 346 1.04 -16.02 13.24
N GLY A 347 0.11 -15.70 14.13
CA GLY A 347 -1.06 -14.91 13.78
C GLY A 347 -0.81 -13.41 13.72
N ALA A 348 -0.12 -12.84 14.70
CA ALA A 348 -0.06 -11.40 14.90
C ALA A 348 1.18 -10.75 14.27
N ILE A 349 2.24 -10.56 15.02
CA ILE A 349 3.50 -9.96 14.55
C ILE A 349 4.57 -11.03 14.56
N ILE A 350 5.20 -11.25 13.41
CA ILE A 350 6.25 -12.25 13.25
C ILE A 350 7.51 -11.60 12.71
N PHE A 351 8.62 -11.90 13.36
CA PHE A 351 9.93 -11.68 12.79
C PHE A 351 10.34 -12.88 11.96
N ASP A 352 10.48 -12.64 10.67
CA ASP A 352 10.94 -13.66 9.74
C ASP A 352 12.41 -13.98 10.03
N ILE A 353 12.70 -15.27 10.23
CA ILE A 353 14.05 -15.72 10.52
C ILE A 353 14.89 -15.63 9.25
N PRO A 354 16.14 -15.08 9.30
CA PRO A 354 17.00 -15.03 8.15
C PRO A 354 17.13 -16.41 7.47
N GLY A 355 16.86 -16.43 6.17
CA GLY A 355 16.90 -17.64 5.37
C GLY A 355 15.63 -18.49 5.39
N LEU A 356 14.56 -18.05 6.03
CA LEU A 356 13.23 -18.46 5.65
C LEU A 356 12.87 -17.64 4.42
N GLU A 357 12.92 -18.25 3.24
CA GLU A 357 12.29 -17.65 2.08
C GLU A 357 10.83 -17.38 2.44
N HIS A 358 10.32 -16.25 1.93
CA HIS A 358 8.90 -16.07 1.91
C HIS A 358 8.30 -17.36 1.46
N ALA A 359 7.55 -17.98 2.31
CA ALA A 359 6.52 -18.84 1.83
C ALA A 359 5.59 -17.90 1.05
N HIS A 360 5.91 -17.65 -0.21
CA HIS A 360 4.96 -17.13 -1.15
C HIS A 360 3.83 -18.11 -1.10
N PHE A 361 2.74 -17.71 -0.47
CA PHE A 361 1.57 -18.55 -0.31
C PHE A 361 0.86 -18.62 -1.64
N VAL A 362 1.58 -19.16 -2.63
CA VAL A 362 1.12 -19.31 -4.00
C VAL A 362 -0.22 -20.02 -4.00
N GLY A 363 -1.23 -19.37 -4.52
CA GLY A 363 -2.55 -19.94 -4.73
C GLY A 363 -3.47 -19.98 -3.52
N SER A 364 -3.10 -19.34 -2.40
CA SER A 364 -3.97 -19.35 -1.24
C SER A 364 -4.62 -17.99 -1.01
N ARG A 365 -5.84 -17.93 -1.30
CA ARG A 365 -6.75 -16.89 -0.84
C ARG A 365 -7.07 -17.18 0.61
N GLY A 366 -6.39 -16.57 1.56
CA GLY A 366 -6.78 -16.52 2.95
C GLY A 366 -7.11 -17.82 3.71
N HIS A 367 -7.26 -18.97 3.08
CA HIS A 367 -7.75 -20.18 3.72
C HIS A 367 -6.93 -21.44 3.37
N GLY A 368 -6.42 -22.12 4.39
CA GLY A 368 -6.07 -23.53 4.31
C GLY A 368 -4.72 -23.90 3.68
N VAL A 369 -3.66 -23.08 3.77
CA VAL A 369 -2.33 -23.52 3.34
C VAL A 369 -1.53 -24.05 4.51
N THR A 370 -1.07 -25.28 4.34
CA THR A 370 -0.01 -25.87 5.15
C THR A 370 1.31 -25.28 4.68
N ILE A 371 2.09 -24.70 5.58
CA ILE A 371 3.47 -24.31 5.30
C ILE A 371 4.28 -25.60 5.25
N GLU A 372 4.73 -25.98 4.06
CA GLU A 372 5.57 -27.18 3.90
C GLU A 372 6.99 -26.87 4.37
N PRO A 373 7.58 -27.71 5.24
CA PRO A 373 8.93 -27.48 5.78
C PRO A 373 10.01 -27.29 4.72
N GLU A 374 9.85 -27.95 3.58
CA GLU A 374 10.80 -27.88 2.47
C GLU A 374 10.85 -26.50 1.81
N LYS A 375 9.74 -25.74 1.90
CA LYS A 375 9.66 -24.36 1.41
C LYS A 375 10.13 -23.33 2.43
N LEU A 376 10.36 -23.76 3.67
CA LEU A 376 10.98 -22.99 4.73
C LEU A 376 12.51 -23.22 4.79
N GLN A 377 13.07 -23.92 3.82
CA GLN A 377 14.50 -24.22 3.81
C GLN A 377 15.31 -22.94 3.69
N LYS A 378 16.27 -22.87 4.60
CA LYS A 378 17.24 -21.80 4.69
C LYS A 378 18.01 -21.67 3.38
N THR A 379 17.85 -20.56 2.69
CA THR A 379 18.60 -20.24 1.47
C THR A 379 20.02 -19.75 1.74
N CYS A 380 20.39 -19.62 3.01
CA CYS A 380 21.76 -19.29 3.39
C CYS A 380 22.75 -20.34 2.93
N LYS A 381 23.53 -20.02 1.93
CA LYS A 381 24.51 -20.94 1.33
C LYS A 381 25.69 -21.22 2.24
N ASN A 382 25.95 -20.38 3.22
CA ASN A 382 27.00 -20.55 4.23
C ASN A 382 26.75 -19.68 5.49
N ALA A 383 27.39 -20.02 6.60
CA ALA A 383 27.26 -19.32 7.89
C ALA A 383 27.78 -17.85 7.87
N ASN A 384 28.50 -17.46 6.84
CA ASN A 384 29.04 -16.11 6.68
C ASN A 384 28.18 -15.24 5.75
N ASP A 385 27.04 -15.76 5.27
CA ASP A 385 26.10 -14.97 4.50
C ASP A 385 25.48 -13.88 5.39
N LYS A 386 25.82 -12.64 5.10
CA LYS A 386 25.36 -11.48 5.88
C LYS A 386 23.86 -11.37 5.91
N ASP A 387 23.17 -11.79 4.84
CA ASP A 387 21.73 -11.77 4.78
C ASP A 387 21.09 -12.77 5.76
N CYS A 388 21.82 -13.84 6.11
CA CYS A 388 21.40 -14.84 7.07
C CYS A 388 21.63 -14.45 8.53
N ASN A 389 22.47 -13.48 8.77
CA ASN A 389 22.79 -12.99 10.11
C ASN A 389 22.04 -11.69 10.45
N ALA A 390 21.36 -11.07 9.48
CA ALA A 390 20.56 -9.89 9.74
C ALA A 390 19.38 -10.24 10.65
N GLN A 391 19.15 -9.42 11.65
CA GLN A 391 18.06 -9.60 12.60
C GLN A 391 16.89 -8.69 12.19
N PRO A 392 15.68 -9.24 11.95
CA PRO A 392 14.54 -8.41 11.63
C PRO A 392 14.31 -7.36 12.70
N ASN A 393 14.04 -6.13 12.28
CA ASN A 393 13.68 -5.02 13.17
C ASN A 393 14.60 -4.87 14.39
N GLN A 394 15.93 -4.97 14.18
CA GLN A 394 16.97 -4.89 15.21
C GLN A 394 16.81 -5.94 16.32
N ASN A 395 16.04 -6.99 16.09
CA ASN A 395 15.78 -8.06 17.06
C ASN A 395 15.31 -7.53 18.45
N ILE A 396 14.49 -6.47 18.45
CA ILE A 396 13.93 -5.93 19.69
C ILE A 396 13.11 -7.00 20.39
N GLN A 397 13.47 -7.27 21.63
CA GLN A 397 12.80 -8.31 22.44
C GLN A 397 11.45 -7.83 22.94
N PRO A 398 10.39 -8.66 22.89
CA PRO A 398 9.12 -8.32 23.50
C PRO A 398 9.25 -8.23 25.01
N PRO A 399 8.44 -7.37 25.66
CA PRO A 399 8.47 -7.27 27.13
C PRO A 399 7.92 -8.54 27.80
N VAL A 400 8.40 -8.84 29.00
CA VAL A 400 7.87 -9.89 29.85
C VAL A 400 6.81 -9.30 30.78
N LEU A 401 5.59 -9.86 30.76
CA LEU A 401 4.46 -9.32 31.50
C LEU A 401 4.16 -10.11 32.79
N THR A 402 3.80 -9.36 33.81
CA THR A 402 3.20 -9.89 35.06
C THR A 402 1.96 -9.07 35.38
N ILE A 403 0.82 -9.74 35.64
CA ILE A 403 -0.45 -9.07 35.93
C ILE A 403 -0.86 -9.36 37.39
N ALA A 404 -1.23 -8.32 38.12
CA ALA A 404 -1.81 -8.42 39.43
C ALA A 404 -2.87 -7.33 39.62
N LYS A 405 -4.09 -7.73 39.99
CA LYS A 405 -5.19 -6.82 40.39
C LYS A 405 -5.46 -5.68 39.41
N GLY A 406 -5.53 -5.95 38.10
CA GLY A 406 -5.78 -4.94 37.07
C GLY A 406 -4.59 -4.02 36.74
N GLN A 407 -3.41 -4.35 37.26
CA GLN A 407 -2.16 -3.68 36.90
C GLN A 407 -1.23 -4.65 36.16
N VAL A 408 -0.68 -4.21 35.05
CA VAL A 408 0.35 -4.92 34.30
C VAL A 408 1.70 -4.32 34.60
N THR A 409 2.66 -5.16 34.95
CA THR A 409 4.07 -4.81 35.02
C THR A 409 4.77 -5.40 33.79
N ALA A 410 5.42 -4.57 32.98
CA ALA A 410 6.22 -4.97 31.85
C ALA A 410 7.71 -4.83 32.19
N GLU A 411 8.46 -5.92 32.07
CA GLU A 411 9.92 -5.91 32.13
C GLU A 411 10.48 -5.87 30.71
N VAL A 412 11.21 -4.81 30.40
CA VAL A 412 11.88 -4.60 29.10
C VAL A 412 13.36 -4.94 29.27
N LYS A 413 13.89 -5.71 28.32
CA LYS A 413 15.31 -6.00 28.17
C LYS A 413 15.81 -5.43 26.85
N GLY A 414 16.86 -4.62 26.90
CA GLY A 414 17.40 -3.96 25.75
C GLY A 414 18.76 -3.33 25.98
N GLN A 415 19.13 -2.36 25.18
CA GLN A 415 20.38 -1.63 25.34
C GLN A 415 20.40 -0.84 26.67
N PRO A 416 21.55 -0.74 27.35
CA PRO A 416 21.68 0.04 28.58
C PRO A 416 21.33 1.51 28.41
N ASN A 417 20.71 2.11 29.41
CA ASN A 417 20.37 3.53 29.48
C ASN A 417 19.58 4.06 28.27
N GLN A 418 18.72 3.21 27.69
CA GLN A 418 17.88 3.54 26.54
C GLN A 418 16.40 3.64 26.92
N ARG A 419 15.70 4.48 26.18
CA ARG A 419 14.25 4.66 26.31
C ARG A 419 13.51 3.70 25.40
N TYR A 420 12.50 3.05 25.94
CA TYR A 420 11.55 2.22 25.21
C TYR A 420 10.13 2.71 25.46
N GLN A 421 9.33 2.79 24.40
CA GLN A 421 7.86 2.90 24.52
C GLN A 421 7.29 1.50 24.64
N VAL A 422 6.46 1.27 25.62
CA VAL A 422 5.75 -0.01 25.79
C VAL A 422 4.27 0.24 25.54
N GLU A 423 3.71 -0.45 24.56
CA GLU A 423 2.28 -0.40 24.23
C GLU A 423 1.59 -1.68 24.73
N PHE A 424 0.42 -1.52 25.34
CA PHE A 424 -0.36 -2.60 25.91
C PHE A 424 -1.64 -2.81 25.12
N PHE A 425 -1.97 -4.09 24.92
CA PHE A 425 -3.14 -4.51 24.17
C PHE A 425 -3.95 -5.51 25.00
N GLY A 426 -5.25 -5.28 25.09
CA GLY A 426 -6.19 -6.19 25.69
C GLY A 426 -6.72 -7.19 24.69
N ASN A 427 -7.02 -8.41 25.18
CA ASN A 427 -7.60 -9.46 24.38
C ASN A 427 -8.78 -10.11 25.12
N THR A 428 -9.80 -10.51 24.36
CA THR A 428 -10.99 -11.19 24.92
C THR A 428 -10.74 -12.66 25.24
N THR A 429 -9.67 -13.24 24.75
CA THR A 429 -9.27 -14.62 24.99
C THR A 429 -8.08 -14.69 25.93
N ALA A 430 -8.07 -15.70 26.83
CA ALA A 430 -6.89 -16.07 27.58
C ALA A 430 -5.82 -16.64 26.63
N ASN A 431 -4.55 -16.52 26.96
CA ASN A 431 -3.41 -16.99 26.15
C ASN A 431 -3.34 -16.39 24.73
N ALA A 432 -3.89 -15.21 24.51
CA ALA A 432 -3.82 -14.55 23.23
C ALA A 432 -2.36 -14.24 22.82
N THR A 433 -2.08 -14.36 21.54
CA THR A 433 -0.84 -13.91 20.91
C THR A 433 -1.10 -12.72 19.99
N GLU A 434 -2.10 -11.92 20.32
CA GLU A 434 -2.74 -10.91 19.49
C GLU A 434 -2.77 -9.55 20.19
N ALA A 435 -3.21 -8.52 19.48
CA ALA A 435 -3.34 -7.15 19.95
C ALA A 435 -4.74 -6.63 19.58
N GLU A 436 -5.80 -7.19 20.19
CA GLU A 436 -7.18 -6.93 19.79
C GLU A 436 -7.61 -5.49 20.09
N PHE A 437 -7.28 -4.97 21.28
CA PHE A 437 -7.64 -3.61 21.70
C PHE A 437 -6.42 -2.85 22.21
N TYR A 438 -6.14 -1.70 21.65
CA TYR A 438 -5.12 -0.81 22.20
C TYR A 438 -5.59 -0.23 23.55
N LEU A 439 -4.87 -0.51 24.63
CA LEU A 439 -5.21 -0.03 25.98
C LEU A 439 -4.48 1.26 26.34
N GLY A 440 -3.26 1.45 25.86
CA GLY A 440 -2.42 2.60 26.17
C GLY A 440 -0.94 2.29 26.14
N SER A 441 -0.13 3.25 26.54
CA SER A 441 1.33 3.10 26.53
C SER A 441 2.00 3.73 27.77
N THR A 442 3.20 3.23 28.05
CA THR A 442 4.10 3.79 29.06
C THR A 442 5.51 3.92 28.49
N VAL A 443 6.39 4.53 29.27
CA VAL A 443 7.81 4.63 28.94
C VAL A 443 8.62 3.85 29.97
N ALA A 444 9.55 3.05 29.47
CA ALA A 444 10.56 2.37 30.27
C ALA A 444 11.95 2.89 29.91
N VAL A 445 12.80 3.14 30.90
CA VAL A 445 14.20 3.52 30.69
C VAL A 445 15.08 2.45 31.32
N THR A 446 15.86 1.76 30.51
CA THR A 446 16.73 0.68 30.99
C THR A 446 17.87 1.22 31.84
N ASN A 447 18.24 0.45 32.86
CA ASN A 447 19.39 0.71 33.70
C ASN A 447 20.73 0.34 32.99
N ALA A 448 21.84 0.40 33.72
CA ALA A 448 23.15 0.01 33.20
C ALA A 448 23.24 -1.47 32.78
N GLN A 449 22.35 -2.34 33.29
CA GLN A 449 22.26 -3.75 32.93
C GLN A 449 21.30 -4.00 31.75
N GLY A 450 20.73 -2.95 31.18
CA GLY A 450 19.80 -3.07 30.06
C GLY A 450 18.38 -3.52 30.46
N VAL A 451 17.99 -3.38 31.73
CA VAL A 451 16.67 -3.82 32.24
C VAL A 451 15.86 -2.62 32.74
N ALA A 452 14.60 -2.60 32.40
CA ALA A 452 13.63 -1.63 32.94
C ALA A 452 12.32 -2.33 33.33
N LYS A 453 11.61 -1.75 34.29
CA LYS A 453 10.21 -2.13 34.61
C LYS A 453 9.33 -0.89 34.51
N THR A 454 8.16 -1.09 33.94
CA THR A 454 7.11 -0.07 33.92
C THR A 454 5.77 -0.72 34.22
N THR A 455 4.82 0.08 34.69
CA THR A 455 3.48 -0.41 35.04
C THR A 455 2.42 0.34 34.26
N PHE A 456 1.33 -0.37 33.97
CA PHE A 456 0.14 0.16 33.33
C PHE A 456 -1.10 -0.38 34.04
N THR A 457 -2.09 0.48 34.28
CA THR A 457 -3.35 0.08 34.95
C THR A 457 -4.47 0.13 33.91
N PHE A 458 -5.28 -0.90 33.84
CA PHE A 458 -6.46 -0.98 32.98
C PHE A 458 -7.69 -1.32 33.81
N THR A 459 -8.86 -0.85 33.39
CA THR A 459 -10.12 -0.96 34.14
C THR A 459 -11.18 -1.80 33.44
N ASP A 460 -10.95 -2.19 32.19
CA ASP A 460 -11.91 -2.96 31.42
C ASP A 460 -11.98 -4.41 31.92
N LYS A 461 -13.17 -4.80 32.37
CA LYS A 461 -13.44 -6.14 32.93
C LYS A 461 -13.59 -7.23 31.88
N ASN A 462 -13.70 -6.86 30.59
CA ASN A 462 -13.83 -7.82 29.49
C ASN A 462 -12.48 -8.31 28.95
N ILE A 463 -11.38 -7.80 29.49
CA ILE A 463 -10.03 -8.20 29.09
C ILE A 463 -9.64 -9.49 29.83
N ALA A 464 -9.51 -10.57 29.07
CA ALA A 464 -9.09 -11.87 29.58
C ALA A 464 -7.56 -12.02 29.63
N SER A 465 -6.84 -11.36 28.76
CA SER A 465 -5.37 -11.34 28.74
C SER A 465 -4.83 -10.02 28.19
N VAL A 466 -3.56 -9.72 28.50
CA VAL A 466 -2.86 -8.54 27.99
C VAL A 466 -1.58 -8.97 27.30
N THR A 467 -1.32 -8.42 26.12
CA THR A 467 -0.06 -8.51 25.39
C THR A 467 0.58 -7.13 25.27
N ALA A 468 1.85 -7.06 24.94
CA ALA A 468 2.54 -5.79 24.80
C ALA A 468 3.65 -5.86 23.75
N THR A 469 4.00 -4.71 23.19
CA THR A 469 5.20 -4.51 22.38
C THR A 469 6.13 -3.52 23.05
N ALA A 470 7.41 -3.58 22.70
CA ALA A 470 8.40 -2.58 23.07
C ALA A 470 8.99 -1.93 21.79
N THR A 471 9.04 -0.61 21.77
CA THR A 471 9.63 0.16 20.66
C THR A 471 10.81 0.95 21.18
N ASN A 472 11.98 0.78 20.60
CA ASN A 472 13.21 1.51 20.99
C ASN A 472 13.22 2.95 20.48
N ALA A 473 14.26 3.69 20.82
CA ALA A 473 14.41 5.10 20.45
C ALA A 473 14.55 5.34 18.93
N SER A 474 15.05 4.36 18.16
CA SER A 474 15.10 4.46 16.69
C SER A 474 13.77 4.18 16.02
N GLY A 475 12.81 3.58 16.73
CA GLY A 475 11.50 3.22 16.20
C GLY A 475 11.33 1.75 15.83
N ALA A 476 12.30 0.89 16.15
CA ALA A 476 12.13 -0.56 15.97
C ALA A 476 11.17 -1.12 17.03
N THR A 477 10.10 -1.78 16.61
CA THR A 477 9.09 -2.41 17.47
C THR A 477 9.29 -3.92 17.53
N SER A 478 9.13 -4.52 18.71
CA SER A 478 9.23 -5.96 18.95
C SER A 478 8.06 -6.76 18.38
N GLU A 479 8.19 -8.08 18.36
CA GLU A 479 7.04 -8.99 18.37
C GLU A 479 6.16 -8.73 19.59
N LEU A 480 4.95 -9.30 19.62
CA LEU A 480 4.10 -9.28 20.81
C LEU A 480 4.68 -10.17 21.93
N SER A 481 4.51 -9.73 23.15
CA SER A 481 4.82 -10.54 24.33
C SER A 481 3.95 -11.79 24.39
N VAL A 482 4.37 -12.76 25.20
CA VAL A 482 3.46 -13.79 25.72
C VAL A 482 2.38 -13.07 26.56
N ALA A 483 1.15 -13.58 26.49
CA ALA A 483 0.05 -13.00 27.24
C ALA A 483 0.31 -13.09 28.76
N GLY A 484 0.11 -11.97 29.44
CA GLY A 484 0.01 -11.93 30.88
C GLY A 484 -1.40 -12.28 31.33
N HIS A 485 -1.52 -13.07 32.37
CA HIS A 485 -2.81 -13.43 33.01
C HIS A 485 -2.91 -12.85 34.38
N SER A 486 -4.11 -12.46 34.77
CA SER A 486 -4.44 -12.19 36.19
C SER A 486 -4.36 -13.50 36.97
N LYS A 487 -3.54 -13.55 38.01
CA LYS A 487 -3.53 -14.62 39.00
C LYS A 487 -4.75 -14.50 39.88
#